data_b7c67c9c8f97496561ad2c4988421ab3
#
_entry.id   b7c67c9c8f97496561ad2c4988421ab3
#
_cell.length_a   1.000
_cell.length_b   1.000
_cell.length_c   1.000
_cell.angle_alpha   90.00
_cell.angle_beta   90.00
_cell.angle_gamma   90.00
#
_symmetry.space_group_name_H-M   'P 1'
#
loop_
_entity.id
_entity.type
_entity.pdbx_description
1 polymer ?
#
loop_
_entity_poly.entity_id
_entity_poly.type
_entity_poly.pdbx_seq_one_letter_code
_entity_poly.pdbx_strand_id
1 'polypeptide(L)'
;MYPPEIGGKMPEKRKKGQHLTWENRQEIQLGLKNHLSFAAIADVIGCSPDTISKEIRKHRYFKERTKTAGNYNRVNDCKYKDTCKKRNLCNKKKGYHCRIQCKKCYKCMTLCDAYKPYVCPIEHKAPYVCNAC
;
A
#
# COMPACT_ATOMS: atom_id res chain seq x y z
N MET A 1 21.50 -17.12 10.65
CA MET A 1 22.41 -17.00 11.79
C MET A 1 22.90 -15.56 11.84
N TYR A 2 22.50 -14.82 12.85
CA TYR A 2 22.99 -13.47 13.04
C TYR A 2 24.40 -13.54 13.59
N PRO A 3 25.36 -12.77 13.06
CA PRO A 3 26.66 -12.70 13.70
C PRO A 3 26.48 -12.22 15.13
N PRO A 4 27.21 -12.75 16.10
CA PRO A 4 27.14 -12.25 17.47
C PRO A 4 27.42 -10.76 17.46
N GLU A 5 26.55 -10.00 18.09
CA GLU A 5 26.76 -8.57 18.27
C GLU A 5 28.07 -8.38 19.06
N ILE A 6 29.11 -8.02 18.33
CA ILE A 6 30.39 -7.71 18.94
C ILE A 6 30.31 -6.27 19.43
N GLY A 7 30.18 -6.12 20.74
CA GLY A 7 30.30 -4.84 21.43
C GLY A 7 29.18 -3.87 21.04
N GLY A 8 28.09 -3.89 21.78
CA GLY A 8 26.93 -3.05 21.62
C GLY A 8 27.23 -1.55 21.68
N LYS A 9 27.81 -1.01 20.63
CA LYS A 9 27.66 0.41 20.36
C LYS A 9 26.23 0.59 19.86
N MET A 10 25.41 1.20 20.71
CA MET A 10 24.13 1.76 20.27
C MET A 10 24.40 2.64 19.04
N PRO A 11 23.62 2.50 17.95
CA PRO A 11 23.81 3.38 16.82
C PRO A 11 23.75 4.83 17.28
N GLU A 12 24.73 5.62 16.87
CA GLU A 12 24.75 7.04 17.23
C GLU A 12 23.48 7.69 16.72
N LYS A 13 22.77 8.36 17.62
CA LYS A 13 21.58 9.12 17.24
C LYS A 13 21.97 10.19 16.23
N ARG A 14 21.15 10.33 15.20
CA ARG A 14 21.28 11.34 14.17
C ARG A 14 21.42 12.73 14.77
N LYS A 15 22.38 13.50 14.33
CA LYS A 15 22.53 14.91 14.68
C LYS A 15 21.53 15.77 13.92
N LYS A 16 21.03 16.83 14.57
CA LYS A 16 20.12 17.78 13.95
C LYS A 16 20.72 18.33 12.64
N GLY A 17 19.93 18.33 11.58
CA GLY A 17 20.33 18.82 10.25
C GLY A 17 21.00 17.79 9.34
N GLN A 18 21.29 16.59 9.81
CA GLN A 18 21.82 15.53 8.96
C GLN A 18 20.69 14.88 8.14
N HIS A 19 21.03 14.51 6.90
CA HIS A 19 20.15 13.66 6.10
C HIS A 19 20.05 12.26 6.69
N LEU A 20 18.91 11.62 6.46
CA LEU A 20 18.74 10.22 6.83
C LEU A 20 19.66 9.36 5.98
N THR A 21 20.38 8.47 6.65
CA THR A 21 21.26 7.49 6.00
C THR A 21 20.45 6.29 5.51
N TRP A 22 21.08 5.43 4.73
CA TRP A 22 20.49 4.17 4.32
C TRP A 22 20.14 3.27 5.51
N GLU A 23 21.00 3.23 6.52
CA GLU A 23 20.75 2.51 7.77
C GLU A 23 19.53 3.05 8.51
N ASN A 24 19.35 4.36 8.55
CA ASN A 24 18.17 4.99 9.14
C ASN A 24 16.88 4.56 8.40
N ARG A 25 16.93 4.47 7.09
CA ARG A 25 15.80 4.00 6.28
C ARG A 25 15.47 2.54 6.54
N GLN A 26 16.46 1.69 6.74
CA GLN A 26 16.26 0.31 7.16
C GLN A 26 15.61 0.22 8.54
N GLU A 27 16.03 1.06 9.48
CA GLU A 27 15.41 1.15 10.81
C GLU A 27 13.93 1.57 10.72
N ILE A 28 13.62 2.51 9.85
CA ILE A 28 12.23 2.89 9.58
C ILE A 28 11.43 1.70 9.05
N GLN A 29 11.95 0.99 8.08
CA GLN A 29 11.29 -0.17 7.49
C GLN A 29 11.06 -1.28 8.51
N LEU A 30 12.06 -1.56 9.32
CA LEU A 30 11.97 -2.55 10.40
C LEU A 30 10.94 -2.13 11.46
N GLY A 31 10.95 -0.87 11.85
CA GLY A 31 9.98 -0.32 12.78
C GLY A 31 8.55 -0.43 12.28
N LEU A 32 8.31 -0.13 11.01
CA LEU A 32 7.01 -0.30 10.37
C LEU A 32 6.57 -1.76 10.36
N LYS A 33 7.47 -2.67 10.03
CA LYS A 33 7.20 -4.11 10.03
C LYS A 33 6.83 -4.63 11.43
N ASN A 34 7.43 -4.04 12.47
CA ASN A 34 7.14 -4.38 13.86
C ASN A 34 5.99 -3.58 14.47
N HIS A 35 5.24 -2.85 13.65
CA HIS A 35 4.09 -2.02 14.07
C HIS A 35 4.42 -0.93 15.10
N LEU A 36 5.63 -0.41 15.06
CA LEU A 36 6.03 0.71 15.90
C LEU A 36 5.39 2.02 15.43
N SER A 37 5.07 2.88 16.39
CA SER A 37 4.62 4.25 16.08
C SER A 37 5.74 5.09 15.47
N PHE A 38 5.39 6.14 14.75
CA PHE A 38 6.39 7.08 14.21
C PHE A 38 7.22 7.73 15.32
N ALA A 39 6.60 7.99 16.47
CA ALA A 39 7.32 8.51 17.64
C ALA A 39 8.38 7.53 18.14
N ALA A 40 8.06 6.22 18.22
CA ALA A 40 9.01 5.19 18.63
C ALA A 40 10.15 5.04 17.62
N ILE A 41 9.85 5.03 16.33
CA ILE A 41 10.86 4.96 15.27
C ILE A 41 11.76 6.20 15.30
N ALA A 42 11.17 7.37 15.45
CA ALA A 42 11.89 8.64 15.51
C ALA A 42 12.83 8.71 16.72
N ASP A 43 12.41 8.15 17.84
CA ASP A 43 13.23 8.07 19.05
C ASP A 43 14.49 7.21 18.85
N VAL A 44 14.33 6.07 18.20
CA VAL A 44 15.46 5.18 17.85
C VAL A 44 16.46 5.89 16.94
N ILE A 45 16.00 6.63 15.95
CA ILE A 45 16.84 7.29 14.94
C ILE A 45 17.39 8.62 15.48
N GLY A 46 16.68 9.28 16.36
CA GLY A 46 17.01 10.61 16.87
C GLY A 46 16.53 11.74 15.99
N CYS A 47 15.32 11.63 15.47
CA CYS A 47 14.65 12.65 14.67
C CYS A 47 13.23 12.89 15.18
N SER A 48 12.49 13.79 14.53
CA SER A 48 11.08 14.02 14.85
C SER A 48 10.16 13.00 14.17
N PRO A 49 8.98 12.68 14.73
CA PRO A 49 7.99 11.85 14.06
C PRO A 49 7.54 12.41 12.71
N ASP A 50 7.51 13.72 12.55
CA ASP A 50 7.18 14.38 11.29
C ASP A 50 8.21 14.06 10.19
N THR A 51 9.48 13.99 10.55
CA THR A 51 10.56 13.58 9.64
C THR A 51 10.33 12.14 9.15
N ILE A 52 9.93 11.23 10.03
CA ILE A 52 9.58 9.84 9.66
C ILE A 52 8.40 9.82 8.69
N SER A 53 7.35 10.55 8.98
CA SER A 53 6.17 10.66 8.12
C SER A 53 6.52 11.17 6.73
N LYS A 54 7.31 12.21 6.64
CA LYS A 54 7.77 12.78 5.37
C LYS A 54 8.65 11.82 4.57
N GLU A 55 9.55 11.13 5.23
CA GLU A 55 10.45 10.17 4.61
C GLU A 55 9.66 8.99 4.01
N ILE A 56 8.71 8.44 4.74
CA ILE A 56 7.85 7.35 4.26
C ILE A 56 7.05 7.79 3.04
N ARG A 57 6.40 8.94 3.09
CA ARG A 57 5.59 9.45 1.96
C ARG A 57 6.43 9.77 0.74
N LYS A 58 7.66 10.25 0.92
CA LYS A 58 8.57 10.59 -0.16
C LYS A 58 9.12 9.35 -0.88
N HIS A 59 9.41 8.29 -0.15
CA HIS A 59 10.09 7.10 -0.68
C HIS A 59 9.18 5.87 -0.84
N ARG A 60 7.90 5.97 -0.50
CA ARG A 60 6.94 4.91 -0.81
C ARG A 60 6.74 4.81 -2.32
N TYR A 61 6.41 3.62 -2.77
CA TYR A 61 6.00 3.39 -4.16
C TYR A 61 4.66 2.70 -4.21
N PHE A 62 3.94 2.91 -5.28
CA PHE A 62 2.68 2.25 -5.54
C PHE A 62 2.93 1.00 -6.38
N LYS A 63 2.67 -0.15 -5.80
CA LYS A 63 2.75 -1.41 -6.53
C LYS A 63 1.45 -1.62 -7.27
N GLU A 64 1.50 -1.61 -8.60
CA GLU A 64 0.36 -2.05 -9.38
C GLU A 64 0.06 -3.52 -9.07
N ARG A 65 -1.21 -3.83 -8.89
CA ARG A 65 -1.65 -5.23 -8.84
C ARG A 65 -1.33 -5.86 -10.18
N THR A 66 -0.28 -6.63 -10.22
CA THR A 66 0.21 -7.26 -11.45
C THR A 66 -0.88 -8.12 -12.07
N LYS A 67 -1.28 -7.74 -13.25
CA LYS A 67 -2.00 -8.60 -14.16
C LYS A 67 -1.00 -9.63 -14.66
N THR A 68 -0.83 -10.73 -13.95
CA THR A 68 -0.01 -11.83 -14.45
C THR A 68 -0.66 -12.35 -15.73
N ALA A 69 0.10 -12.42 -16.81
CA ALA A 69 -0.36 -13.00 -18.04
C ALA A 69 -0.90 -14.42 -17.78
N GLY A 70 -2.12 -14.69 -18.24
CA GLY A 70 -2.79 -15.99 -18.00
C GLY A 70 -3.54 -16.08 -16.68
N ASN A 71 -3.54 -15.05 -15.86
CA ASN A 71 -4.33 -15.07 -14.64
C ASN A 71 -5.77 -14.62 -14.92
N TYR A 72 -6.66 -15.57 -14.91
CA TYR A 72 -8.11 -15.33 -15.05
C TYR A 72 -8.70 -14.58 -13.83
N ASN A 73 -7.97 -14.50 -12.74
CA ASN A 73 -8.35 -13.79 -11.53
C ASN A 73 -7.93 -12.32 -11.58
N ARG A 74 -8.41 -11.60 -12.57
CA ARG A 74 -8.33 -10.14 -12.52
C ARG A 74 -9.13 -9.66 -11.31
N VAL A 75 -8.48 -8.95 -10.42
CA VAL A 75 -9.17 -8.38 -9.27
C VAL A 75 -9.95 -7.16 -9.73
N ASN A 76 -11.25 -7.18 -9.49
CA ASN A 76 -12.06 -5.99 -9.64
C ASN A 76 -11.68 -5.00 -8.53
N ASP A 77 -11.13 -3.87 -8.90
CA ASP A 77 -10.70 -2.82 -7.98
C ASP A 77 -11.76 -1.74 -7.73
N CYS A 78 -12.98 -1.96 -8.19
CA CYS A 78 -14.08 -1.03 -7.97
C CYS A 78 -14.41 -0.89 -6.48
N LYS A 79 -14.56 0.36 -6.02
CA LYS A 79 -14.97 0.69 -4.66
C LYS A 79 -16.29 0.01 -4.24
N TYR A 80 -17.18 -0.22 -5.19
CA TYR A 80 -18.52 -0.76 -4.95
C TYR A 80 -18.67 -2.26 -5.22
N LYS A 81 -17.58 -2.97 -5.47
CA LYS A 81 -17.60 -4.38 -5.87
C LYS A 81 -18.39 -5.30 -4.94
N ASP A 82 -18.35 -5.05 -3.64
CA ASP A 82 -18.98 -5.93 -2.64
C ASP A 82 -20.52 -5.79 -2.62
N THR A 83 -21.01 -4.62 -2.96
CA THR A 83 -22.45 -4.29 -2.93
C THR A 83 -23.08 -4.21 -4.33
N CYS A 84 -22.27 -4.22 -5.36
CA CYS A 84 -22.73 -4.05 -6.73
C CYS A 84 -23.48 -5.29 -7.24
N LYS A 85 -24.71 -5.07 -7.73
CA LYS A 85 -25.56 -6.11 -8.32
C LYS A 85 -25.81 -5.91 -9.81
N LYS A 86 -25.06 -5.01 -10.45
CA LYS A 86 -25.26 -4.67 -11.87
C LYS A 86 -24.99 -5.87 -12.78
N ARG A 87 -25.78 -5.95 -13.85
CA ARG A 87 -25.68 -6.96 -14.91
C ARG A 87 -25.80 -6.29 -16.28
N ASN A 88 -25.35 -6.97 -17.32
CA ASN A 88 -25.50 -6.54 -18.72
C ASN A 88 -24.94 -5.16 -19.06
N LEU A 89 -23.90 -4.68 -18.37
CA LEU A 89 -23.28 -3.39 -18.67
C LEU A 89 -22.66 -3.35 -20.08
N CYS A 90 -22.21 -4.49 -20.58
CA CYS A 90 -21.61 -4.56 -21.92
C CYS A 90 -22.61 -4.57 -23.05
N ASN A 91 -23.84 -4.97 -22.83
CA ASN A 91 -24.99 -4.97 -23.73
C ASN A 91 -24.67 -5.12 -25.25
N LYS A 92 -23.72 -6.00 -25.57
CA LYS A 92 -23.14 -6.12 -26.92
C LYS A 92 -24.06 -6.84 -27.91
N LYS A 93 -25.04 -7.58 -27.43
CA LYS A 93 -26.00 -8.29 -28.27
C LYS A 93 -27.43 -8.07 -27.75
N LYS A 94 -28.25 -7.50 -28.57
CA LYS A 94 -29.70 -7.31 -28.29
C LYS A 94 -30.29 -8.66 -27.92
N GLY A 95 -30.94 -8.77 -26.74
CA GLY A 95 -31.55 -10.02 -26.26
C GLY A 95 -30.61 -10.98 -25.52
N TYR A 96 -29.32 -10.68 -25.40
CA TYR A 96 -28.40 -11.49 -24.62
C TYR A 96 -28.47 -11.11 -23.14
N HIS A 97 -28.78 -12.07 -22.30
CA HIS A 97 -28.77 -11.91 -20.85
C HIS A 97 -27.52 -12.59 -20.25
N CYS A 98 -26.63 -11.79 -19.72
CA CYS A 98 -25.45 -12.30 -19.05
C CYS A 98 -25.84 -12.96 -17.73
N ARG A 99 -25.42 -14.20 -17.51
CA ARG A 99 -25.71 -14.95 -16.28
C ARG A 99 -24.88 -14.54 -15.09
N ILE A 100 -23.75 -13.89 -15.33
CA ILE A 100 -22.83 -13.45 -14.29
C ILE A 100 -23.02 -11.98 -13.96
N GLN A 101 -22.79 -11.61 -12.71
CA GLN A 101 -22.77 -10.22 -12.30
C GLN A 101 -21.56 -9.52 -12.89
N CYS A 102 -21.72 -8.27 -13.32
CA CYS A 102 -20.64 -7.49 -13.92
C CYS A 102 -19.42 -7.31 -13.00
N LYS A 103 -19.60 -7.32 -11.69
CA LYS A 103 -18.50 -7.27 -10.73
C LYS A 103 -17.52 -8.44 -10.82
N LYS A 104 -17.97 -9.58 -11.34
CA LYS A 104 -17.14 -10.78 -11.59
C LYS A 104 -16.47 -10.74 -12.96
N CYS A 105 -16.88 -9.83 -13.82
CA CYS A 105 -16.35 -9.59 -15.15
C CYS A 105 -15.62 -8.25 -15.14
N TYR A 106 -14.36 -8.19 -15.57
CA TYR A 106 -13.56 -6.94 -15.51
C TYR A 106 -14.06 -5.84 -16.43
N LYS A 107 -14.93 -6.16 -17.36
CA LYS A 107 -15.45 -5.18 -18.32
C LYS A 107 -16.18 -4.02 -17.62
N CYS A 108 -16.70 -4.25 -16.42
CA CYS A 108 -17.32 -3.18 -15.64
C CYS A 108 -16.35 -2.04 -15.29
N MET A 109 -15.06 -2.31 -15.16
CA MET A 109 -14.07 -1.27 -14.89
C MET A 109 -13.87 -0.28 -16.03
N THR A 110 -14.23 -0.67 -17.24
CA THR A 110 -14.15 0.19 -18.43
C THR A 110 -15.51 0.71 -18.91
N LEU A 111 -16.58 0.01 -18.60
CA LEU A 111 -17.91 0.28 -19.14
C LEU A 111 -18.88 0.91 -18.14
N CYS A 112 -18.63 0.78 -16.85
CA CYS A 112 -19.52 1.31 -15.82
C CYS A 112 -19.22 2.78 -15.54
N ASP A 113 -20.21 3.65 -15.73
CA ASP A 113 -20.06 5.08 -15.45
C ASP A 113 -19.90 5.37 -13.96
N ALA A 114 -20.39 4.49 -13.12
CA ALA A 114 -20.26 4.61 -11.65
C ALA A 114 -18.95 4.00 -11.11
N TYR A 115 -18.11 3.46 -11.97
CA TYR A 115 -16.85 2.87 -11.55
C TYR A 115 -15.97 3.90 -10.85
N LYS A 116 -15.50 3.52 -9.66
CA LYS A 116 -14.48 4.28 -8.92
C LYS A 116 -13.46 3.29 -8.36
N PRO A 117 -12.17 3.52 -8.59
CA PRO A 117 -11.13 2.67 -8.02
C PRO A 117 -11.14 2.77 -6.50
N TYR A 118 -10.94 1.63 -5.84
CA TYR A 118 -10.78 1.60 -4.40
C TYR A 118 -9.42 2.17 -4.02
N VAL A 119 -9.43 3.14 -3.14
CA VAL A 119 -8.22 3.71 -2.54
C VAL A 119 -8.11 3.21 -1.11
N CYS A 120 -7.00 2.58 -0.79
CA CYS A 120 -6.76 2.10 0.56
C CYS A 120 -6.66 3.28 1.55
N PRO A 121 -7.38 3.25 2.68
CA PRO A 121 -7.37 4.35 3.64
C PRO A 121 -5.98 4.73 4.15
N ILE A 122 -5.06 3.77 4.24
CA ILE A 122 -3.68 4.04 4.70
C ILE A 122 -2.86 4.87 3.71
N GLU A 123 -3.31 5.06 2.48
CA GLU A 123 -2.66 5.95 1.53
C GLU A 123 -2.59 7.40 2.04
N HIS A 124 -3.59 7.80 2.81
CA HIS A 124 -3.73 9.14 3.37
C HIS A 124 -3.64 9.19 4.90
N LYS A 125 -3.46 8.05 5.53
CA LYS A 125 -3.30 7.93 6.99
C LYS A 125 -2.02 7.20 7.33
N ALA A 126 -1.43 7.53 8.49
CA ALA A 126 -0.33 6.77 9.03
C ALA A 126 -0.71 5.27 9.15
N PRO A 127 0.15 4.35 8.80
CA PRO A 127 1.58 4.51 8.45
C PRO A 127 1.90 4.78 6.98
N TYR A 128 0.94 5.06 6.13
CA TYR A 128 1.04 5.39 4.70
C TYR A 128 1.60 4.28 3.80
N VAL A 129 1.91 3.12 4.33
CA VAL A 129 2.48 1.96 3.61
C VAL A 129 1.89 0.66 4.11
N CYS A 130 1.87 -0.36 3.26
CA CYS A 130 1.35 -1.68 3.59
C CYS A 130 2.30 -2.51 4.47
N ASN A 131 3.56 -2.10 4.63
CA ASN A 131 4.54 -2.81 5.47
C ASN A 131 4.04 -3.03 6.91
N ALA A 132 3.16 -2.15 7.38
CA ALA A 132 2.58 -2.20 8.72
C ALA A 132 1.18 -2.86 8.75
N CYS A 133 0.72 -3.38 7.66
CA CYS A 133 -0.61 -3.96 7.53
C CYS A 133 -0.66 -5.41 8.01
#